data_03e5b1a4491dbe1b63c8368f147f313e
#
_entry.id   03e5b1a4491dbe1b63c8368f147f313e
#
_cell.length_a   1.000
_cell.length_b   1.000
_cell.length_c   1.000
_cell.angle_alpha   90.00
_cell.angle_beta   90.00
_cell.angle_gamma   90.00
#
_symmetry.space_group_name_H-M   'P 1'
#
loop_
_entity.id
_entity.type
_entity.pdbx_description
1 polymer ?
#
loop_
_entity_poly.entity_id
_entity_poly.type
_entity_poly.pdbx_seq_one_letter_code
_entity_poly.pdbx_strand_id
1 'polypeptide(L)'
;MAVDHAFAILEEVARQGPGVSARQIVEAVSMPRSTVYRLIKHLVQEEYLVRSPDLTGFALGARLDILARGVASARDREPALDER
;
A
#
# COMPACT_ATOMS: atom_id res chain seq x y z
N MET A 1 9.89 11.03 -6.58
CA MET A 1 8.60 11.41 -7.13
C MET A 1 7.48 10.97 -6.23
N ALA A 2 6.36 11.62 -6.31
CA ALA A 2 5.22 11.29 -5.44
C ALA A 2 4.71 9.88 -5.63
N VAL A 3 4.75 9.39 -6.87
CA VAL A 3 4.31 8.03 -7.15
C VAL A 3 5.17 7.01 -6.40
N ASP A 4 6.47 7.22 -6.44
CA ASP A 4 7.37 6.30 -5.75
C ASP A 4 7.16 6.36 -4.25
N HIS A 5 6.88 7.54 -3.72
CA HIS A 5 6.63 7.69 -2.29
C HIS A 5 5.36 6.96 -1.88
N ALA A 6 4.31 7.05 -2.70
CA ALA A 6 3.06 6.36 -2.40
C ALA A 6 3.27 4.84 -2.38
N PHE A 7 3.98 4.31 -3.37
CA PHE A 7 4.25 2.88 -3.40
C PHE A 7 5.15 2.45 -2.25
N ALA A 8 6.10 3.30 -1.84
CA ALA A 8 6.92 2.97 -0.69
C ALA A 8 6.07 2.79 0.57
N ILE A 9 5.06 3.63 0.74
CA ILE A 9 4.14 3.50 1.87
C ILE A 9 3.35 2.20 1.78
N LEU A 10 2.82 1.89 0.60
CA LEU A 10 2.05 0.66 0.42
C LEU A 10 2.90 -0.57 0.71
N GLU A 11 4.13 -0.56 0.22
CA GLU A 11 5.03 -1.68 0.44
C GLU A 11 5.36 -1.84 1.92
N GLU A 12 5.48 -0.72 2.63
CA GLU A 12 5.77 -0.79 4.05
C GLU A 12 4.60 -1.35 4.83
N VAL A 13 3.37 -0.97 4.45
CA VAL A 13 2.18 -1.54 5.07
C VAL A 13 2.10 -3.04 4.83
N ALA A 14 2.43 -3.46 3.61
CA ALA A 14 2.43 -4.89 3.28
C ALA A 14 3.47 -5.63 4.12
N ARG A 15 4.64 -5.03 4.29
CA ARG A 15 5.73 -5.68 5.02
C ARG A 15 5.45 -5.80 6.51
N GLN A 16 4.92 -4.75 7.11
CA GLN A 16 4.67 -4.77 8.55
C GLN A 16 3.39 -5.48 8.93
N GLY A 17 2.48 -5.59 7.98
CA GLY A 17 1.24 -6.30 8.21
C GLY A 17 0.11 -5.39 8.67
N PRO A 18 -1.10 -5.96 8.80
CA PRO A 18 -2.27 -5.15 9.15
C PRO A 18 -2.14 -4.56 10.55
N GLY A 19 -2.67 -3.36 10.70
CA GLY A 19 -2.62 -2.67 11.99
C GLY A 19 -1.43 -1.76 12.18
N VAL A 20 -0.55 -1.63 11.17
CA VAL A 20 0.60 -0.75 11.28
C VAL A 20 0.12 0.70 11.44
N SER A 21 0.73 1.44 12.36
CA SER A 21 0.32 2.81 12.63
C SER A 21 1.01 3.78 11.68
N ALA A 22 0.44 4.99 11.56
CA ALA A 22 1.08 6.03 10.76
C ALA A 22 2.47 6.33 11.29
N ARG A 23 2.65 6.33 12.60
CA ARG A 23 3.95 6.58 13.20
C ARG A 23 4.97 5.53 12.80
N GLN A 24 4.58 4.28 12.78
CA GLN A 24 5.47 3.22 12.34
C GLN A 24 5.84 3.37 10.88
N ILE A 25 4.91 3.80 10.05
CA ILE A 25 5.20 4.05 8.65
C ILE A 25 6.19 5.20 8.52
N VAL A 26 5.97 6.29 9.26
CA VAL A 26 6.88 7.43 9.22
C VAL A 26 8.31 7.01 9.58
N GLU A 27 8.42 6.14 10.57
CA GLU A 27 9.75 5.71 11.02
C GLU A 27 10.44 4.81 10.01
N ALA A 28 9.69 4.15 9.17
CA ALA A 28 10.26 3.17 8.23
C ALA A 28 10.59 3.74 6.86
N VAL A 29 9.99 4.85 6.48
CA VAL A 29 10.20 5.40 5.14
C VAL A 29 11.07 6.65 5.20
N SER A 30 11.73 6.96 4.07
CA SER A 30 12.64 8.10 4.02
C SER A 30 11.98 9.27 3.34
N MET A 31 11.05 9.88 4.00
CA MET A 31 10.39 11.07 3.47
C MET A 31 9.84 11.88 4.65
N PRO A 32 9.57 13.18 4.47
CA PRO A 32 9.08 14.01 5.57
C PRO A 32 7.76 13.50 6.11
N ARG A 33 7.58 13.71 7.42
CA ARG A 33 6.35 13.26 8.07
C ARG A 33 5.10 13.82 7.40
N SER A 34 5.12 15.10 7.05
CA SER A 34 3.95 15.72 6.43
C SER A 34 3.59 15.06 5.11
N THR A 35 4.60 14.65 4.36
CA THR A 35 4.38 13.94 3.11
C THR A 35 3.72 12.60 3.36
N VAL A 36 4.20 11.89 4.38
CA VAL A 36 3.64 10.58 4.73
C VAL A 36 2.16 10.72 5.09
N TYR A 37 1.83 11.67 5.96
CA TYR A 37 0.44 11.83 6.38
C TYR A 37 -0.47 12.23 5.23
N ARG A 38 0.01 13.11 4.36
CA ARG A 38 -0.77 13.54 3.21
C ARG A 38 -1.04 12.37 2.27
N LEU A 39 -0.01 11.55 2.03
CA LEU A 39 -0.16 10.41 1.14
C LEU A 39 -1.04 9.32 1.74
N ILE A 40 -0.92 9.08 3.04
CA ILE A 40 -1.79 8.11 3.70
C ILE A 40 -3.25 8.52 3.53
N LYS A 41 -3.55 9.81 3.76
CA LYS A 41 -4.91 10.30 3.63
C LYS A 41 -5.42 10.05 2.21
N HIS A 42 -4.61 10.36 1.23
CA HIS A 42 -5.00 10.16 -0.16
C HIS A 42 -5.22 8.68 -0.46
N LEU A 43 -4.31 7.82 0.01
CA LEU A 43 -4.43 6.39 -0.24
C LEU A 43 -5.67 5.79 0.40
N VAL A 44 -6.06 6.30 1.57
CA VAL A 44 -7.30 5.85 2.20
C VAL A 44 -8.51 6.31 1.38
N GLN A 45 -8.50 7.55 0.92
CA GLN A 45 -9.59 8.06 0.10
C GLN A 45 -9.77 7.26 -1.18
N GLU A 46 -8.67 6.77 -1.74
CA GLU A 46 -8.72 6.02 -2.99
C GLU A 46 -8.82 4.51 -2.76
N GLU A 47 -8.97 4.08 -1.52
CA GLU A 47 -9.18 2.68 -1.19
C GLU A 47 -7.97 1.78 -1.43
N TYR A 48 -6.78 2.36 -1.51
CA TYR A 48 -5.55 1.58 -1.51
C TYR A 48 -5.12 1.21 -0.10
N LEU A 49 -5.55 2.01 0.89
CA LEU A 49 -5.36 1.69 2.29
C LEU A 49 -6.72 1.75 2.98
N VAL A 50 -6.84 1.04 4.08
CA VAL A 50 -8.04 1.09 4.90
C VAL A 50 -7.60 1.19 6.36
N ARG A 51 -8.37 1.93 7.17
CA ARG A 51 -8.08 2.01 8.58
C ARG A 51 -8.51 0.72 9.25
N SER A 52 -7.72 0.28 10.24
CA SER A 52 -8.11 -0.89 11.01
C SER A 52 -9.40 -0.56 11.79
N PRO A 53 -10.16 -1.58 12.21
CA PRO A 53 -11.44 -1.35 12.87
C PRO A 53 -11.35 -0.48 14.13
N ASP A 54 -10.22 -0.55 14.86
CA ASP A 54 -10.05 0.25 16.07
C ASP A 54 -9.46 1.63 15.75
N LEU A 55 -9.27 1.95 14.49
CA LEU A 55 -8.79 3.25 14.00
C LEU A 55 -7.37 3.57 14.44
N THR A 56 -6.59 2.59 14.87
CA THR A 56 -5.23 2.85 15.31
C THR A 56 -4.18 2.57 14.26
N GLY A 57 -4.54 1.89 13.19
CA GLY A 57 -3.56 1.54 12.18
C GLY A 57 -4.19 1.39 10.81
N PHE A 58 -3.42 0.82 9.89
CA PHE A 58 -3.82 0.71 8.50
C PHE A 58 -3.54 -0.69 7.97
N ALA A 59 -4.24 -1.04 6.91
CA ALA A 59 -4.01 -2.28 6.17
C ALA A 59 -4.19 -1.96 4.69
N LEU A 60 -3.78 -2.88 3.83
CA LEU A 60 -3.95 -2.73 2.40
C LEU A 60 -5.43 -2.79 2.05
N GLY A 61 -5.88 -1.91 1.16
CA GLY A 61 -7.28 -1.77 0.84
C GLY A 61 -7.74 -2.61 -0.33
N ALA A 62 -9.04 -2.54 -0.61
CA ALA A 62 -9.69 -3.38 -1.61
C ALA A 62 -9.14 -3.21 -3.02
N ARG A 63 -8.72 -2.00 -3.38
CA ARG A 63 -8.23 -1.80 -4.74
C ARG A 63 -6.95 -2.58 -5.01
N LEU A 64 -6.12 -2.78 -3.97
CA LEU A 64 -4.92 -3.58 -4.15
C LEU A 64 -5.25 -5.06 -4.27
N ASP A 65 -6.29 -5.53 -3.59
CA ASP A 65 -6.72 -6.89 -3.73
C ASP A 65 -7.17 -7.16 -5.17
N ILE A 66 -7.92 -6.24 -5.74
CA ILE A 66 -8.37 -6.36 -7.13
C ILE A 66 -7.18 -6.41 -8.08
N LEU A 67 -6.20 -5.54 -7.87
CA LEU A 67 -5.00 -5.53 -8.71
C LEU A 67 -4.23 -6.83 -8.58
N ALA A 68 -4.10 -7.34 -7.37
CA ALA A 68 -3.38 -8.58 -7.13
C ALA A 68 -4.06 -9.76 -7.83
N ARG A 69 -5.38 -9.78 -7.85
CA ARG A 69 -6.11 -10.83 -8.56
C ARG A 69 -5.84 -10.76 -10.05
N GLY A 70 -5.72 -9.56 -10.59
CA GLY A 70 -5.38 -9.39 -11.99
C GLY A 70 -4.01 -9.97 -12.33
N VAL A 71 -3.04 -9.78 -11.45
CA VAL A 71 -1.71 -10.34 -11.65
C VAL A 71 -1.77 -11.87 -11.64
N ALA A 72 -2.45 -12.45 -10.67
CA ALA A 72 -2.56 -13.91 -10.57
C ALA A 72 -3.26 -14.49 -11.80
N SER A 73 -4.34 -13.84 -12.24
CA SER A 73 -5.08 -14.30 -13.40
C SER A 73 -4.23 -14.24 -14.68
N ALA A 74 -3.45 -13.19 -14.83
CA ALA A 74 -2.57 -13.05 -15.99
C ALA A 74 -1.50 -14.11 -16.01
N ARG A 75 -0.95 -14.46 -14.85
CA ARG A 75 0.05 -15.51 -14.79
C ARG A 75 -0.52 -16.86 -15.19
N ASP A 76 -1.76 -17.14 -14.80
CA ASP A 76 -2.38 -18.40 -15.18
C ASP A 76 -2.61 -18.49 -16.68
N ARG A 77 -2.95 -17.37 -17.31
CA ARG A 77 -3.25 -17.40 -18.74
C ARG A 77 -2.05 -17.18 -19.62
N GLU A 78 -1.07 -16.46 -19.14
CA GLU A 78 0.06 -16.06 -19.96
C GLU A 78 1.34 -16.17 -19.21
N PRO A 79 1.81 -17.35 -18.93
CA PRO A 79 3.03 -17.50 -18.15
C PRO A 79 4.23 -16.84 -18.78
N ALA A 80 4.23 -16.66 -20.08
CA ALA A 80 5.37 -16.04 -20.74
C ALA A 80 5.56 -14.58 -20.42
N LEU A 81 4.55 -13.93 -19.85
CA LEU A 81 4.74 -12.55 -19.47
C LEU A 81 5.77 -12.35 -18.41
N ASP A 82 6.15 -13.36 -17.70
CA ASP A 82 7.13 -13.18 -16.69
C ASP A 82 8.49 -13.02 -17.19
N GLU A 83 8.70 -13.15 -18.42
CA GLU A 83 9.93 -13.02 -18.84
C GLU A 83 10.28 -11.81 -19.20
N ARG A 84 10.53 -10.97 -18.83
CA ARG A 84 10.89 -9.70 -19.18
C ARG A 84 11.97 -9.33 -18.61
#